data_d792678f37061c70fa44f9fc4758f541
#
_entry.id   d792678f37061c70fa44f9fc4758f541
#
_cell.length_a   1.000
_cell.length_b   1.000
_cell.length_c   1.000
_cell.angle_alpha   90.00
_cell.angle_beta   90.00
_cell.angle_gamma   90.00
#
_symmetry.space_group_name_H-M   'P 1'
#
loop_
_entity.id
_entity.type
_entity.pdbx_description
1 polymer ?
#
loop_
_entity_poly.entity_id
_entity_poly.type
_entity_poly.pdbx_seq_one_letter_code
_entity_poly.pdbx_strand_id
1 'polypeptide(L)'
;VLALDYRWSNEQQFQTTREWAEECFGKHGLPYAIALHAPDPDGDPRNWHAHVMSSYRPMTRVGPNEWEVAEALRTDLDNPRSMQLLRENFARAMTRMSREAGQCERHTALSHAARGLPVEPQQHLGEARTRKARSGEYVAAN
;
A
#
# COMPACT_ATOMS: atom_id res chain seq x y z
N VAL A 1 4.32 1.23 0.42
CA VAL A 1 3.55 1.27 1.68
C VAL A 1 2.09 1.47 1.35
N LEU A 2 1.20 0.75 2.02
CA LEU A 2 -0.26 0.78 1.86
C LEU A 2 -0.89 1.22 3.17
N ALA A 3 -1.65 2.31 3.17
CA ALA A 3 -2.43 2.73 4.33
C ALA A 3 -3.68 1.85 4.47
N LEU A 4 -3.93 1.33 5.67
CA LEU A 4 -5.03 0.43 5.97
C LEU A 4 -6.04 1.08 6.92
N ASP A 5 -7.27 0.64 6.88
CA ASP A 5 -8.29 1.13 7.80
C ASP A 5 -8.03 0.59 9.22
N TYR A 6 -7.85 1.47 10.16
CA TYR A 6 -7.58 1.14 11.57
C TYR A 6 -8.74 0.44 12.28
N ARG A 7 -9.95 0.52 11.72
CA ARG A 7 -11.16 -0.13 12.24
C ARG A 7 -11.23 -1.62 11.90
N TRP A 8 -10.40 -2.06 10.98
CA TRP A 8 -10.34 -3.47 10.57
C TRP A 8 -9.49 -4.29 11.54
N SER A 9 -9.84 -5.57 11.68
CA SER A 9 -8.99 -6.52 12.38
C SER A 9 -7.68 -6.75 11.62
N ASN A 10 -6.66 -7.23 12.32
CA ASN A 10 -5.39 -7.60 11.69
C ASN A 10 -5.58 -8.62 10.56
N GLU A 11 -6.53 -9.55 10.74
CA GLU A 11 -6.87 -10.53 9.72
C GLU A 11 -7.43 -9.86 8.46
N GLN A 12 -8.37 -8.94 8.59
CA GLN A 12 -8.94 -8.18 7.49
C GLN A 12 -7.88 -7.32 6.78
N GLN A 13 -7.01 -6.67 7.54
CA GLN A 13 -5.89 -5.88 7.00
C GLN A 13 -4.92 -6.75 6.21
N PHE A 14 -4.55 -7.91 6.76
CA PHE A 14 -3.65 -8.86 6.10
C PHE A 14 -4.29 -9.46 4.84
N GLN A 15 -5.55 -9.88 4.93
CA GLN A 15 -6.29 -10.43 3.80
C GLN A 15 -6.36 -9.42 2.64
N THR A 16 -6.74 -8.16 2.93
CA THR A 16 -6.81 -7.10 1.92
C THR A 16 -5.46 -6.88 1.24
N THR A 17 -4.38 -6.83 2.03
CA THR A 17 -3.03 -6.65 1.50
C THR A 17 -2.59 -7.84 0.65
N ARG A 18 -2.86 -9.06 1.11
CA ARG A 18 -2.51 -10.30 0.41
C ARG A 18 -3.24 -10.42 -0.93
N GLU A 19 -4.54 -10.16 -0.96
CA GLU A 19 -5.32 -10.22 -2.19
C GLU A 19 -4.87 -9.19 -3.21
N TRP A 20 -4.54 -7.97 -2.75
CA TRP A 20 -3.94 -6.96 -3.60
C TRP A 20 -2.56 -7.38 -4.13
N ALA A 21 -1.70 -7.92 -3.27
CA ALA A 21 -0.36 -8.36 -3.69
C ALA A 21 -0.42 -9.54 -4.66
N GLU A 22 -1.35 -10.48 -4.44
CA GLU A 22 -1.60 -11.59 -5.37
C GLU A 22 -2.06 -11.10 -6.74
N GLU A 23 -3.01 -10.14 -6.77
CA GLU A 23 -3.50 -9.53 -8.01
C GLU A 23 -2.40 -8.75 -8.76
N CYS A 24 -1.53 -8.06 -8.03
CA CYS A 24 -0.53 -7.18 -8.63
C CYS A 24 0.79 -7.88 -8.96
N PHE A 25 1.17 -8.91 -8.20
CA PHE A 25 2.46 -9.57 -8.29
C PHE A 25 2.34 -11.08 -8.47
N GLY A 26 1.60 -11.76 -7.59
CA GLY A 26 1.55 -13.22 -7.56
C GLY A 26 1.09 -13.83 -8.88
N LYS A 27 0.02 -13.34 -9.47
CA LYS A 27 -0.50 -13.81 -10.78
C LYS A 27 0.50 -13.62 -11.95
N HIS A 28 1.54 -12.81 -11.76
CA HIS A 28 2.63 -12.63 -12.71
C HIS A 28 3.87 -13.48 -12.38
N GLY A 29 3.75 -14.39 -11.40
CA GLY A 29 4.86 -15.19 -10.91
C GLY A 29 5.91 -14.41 -10.12
N LEU A 30 5.59 -13.17 -9.70
CA LEU A 30 6.51 -12.34 -8.94
C LEU A 30 6.41 -12.65 -7.45
N PRO A 31 7.52 -12.96 -6.78
CA PRO A 31 7.53 -13.17 -5.35
C PRO A 31 7.26 -11.86 -4.62
N TYR A 32 6.55 -11.95 -3.50
CA TYR A 32 6.30 -10.80 -2.63
C TYR A 32 6.33 -11.18 -1.15
N ALA A 33 6.65 -10.21 -0.32
CA ALA A 33 6.60 -10.31 1.14
C ALA A 33 5.72 -9.19 1.69
N ILE A 34 4.95 -9.49 2.74
CA ILE A 34 4.05 -8.56 3.42
C ILE A 34 4.46 -8.45 4.88
N ALA A 35 4.56 -7.22 5.37
CA ALA A 35 4.67 -6.93 6.79
C ALA A 35 3.59 -5.90 7.19
N LEU A 36 2.72 -6.28 8.13
CA LEU A 36 1.79 -5.33 8.76
C LEU A 36 2.49 -4.58 9.88
N HIS A 37 2.29 -3.29 9.91
CA HIS A 37 2.85 -2.42 10.94
C HIS A 37 1.72 -1.75 11.72
N ALA A 38 1.77 -1.93 13.03
CA ALA A 38 0.98 -1.13 13.95
C ALA A 38 1.47 0.32 13.96
N PRO A 39 0.62 1.26 14.36
CA PRO A 39 1.05 2.63 14.58
C PRO A 39 2.19 2.73 15.58
N ASP A 40 3.08 3.69 15.37
CA ASP A 40 4.09 4.06 16.37
C ASP A 40 3.36 4.47 17.67
N PRO A 41 3.83 4.03 18.87
CA PRO A 41 3.23 4.41 20.16
C PRO A 41 3.04 5.92 20.34
N ASP A 42 3.98 6.72 19.82
CA ASP A 42 3.93 8.18 19.86
C ASP A 42 3.29 8.81 18.61
N GLY A 43 2.77 7.98 17.70
CA GLY A 43 2.19 8.37 16.42
C GLY A 43 0.67 8.54 16.44
N ASP A 44 0.07 8.68 15.24
CA ASP A 44 -1.39 8.61 15.07
C ASP A 44 -1.85 7.15 15.21
N PRO A 45 -2.71 6.82 16.18
CA PRO A 45 -3.17 5.44 16.41
C PRO A 45 -3.93 4.85 15.20
N ARG A 46 -4.32 5.69 14.25
CA ARG A 46 -4.98 5.26 13.01
C ARG A 46 -4.01 4.90 11.89
N ASN A 47 -2.70 5.09 12.08
CA ASN A 47 -1.69 4.88 11.04
C ASN A 47 -1.31 3.41 10.86
N TRP A 48 -2.31 2.53 10.75
CA TRP A 48 -2.08 1.14 10.36
C TRP A 48 -1.67 1.07 8.90
N HIS A 49 -0.61 0.32 8.62
CA HIS A 49 -0.10 0.23 7.25
C HIS A 49 0.62 -1.09 6.98
N ALA A 50 0.71 -1.44 5.71
CA ALA A 50 1.48 -2.60 5.25
C ALA A 50 2.66 -2.17 4.40
N HIS A 51 3.81 -2.80 4.63
CA HIS A 51 4.92 -2.81 3.70
C HIS A 51 4.81 -4.04 2.83
N VAL A 52 4.86 -3.85 1.53
CA VAL A 52 4.91 -4.92 0.56
C VAL A 52 6.17 -4.73 -0.28
N MET A 53 7.01 -5.75 -0.28
CA MET A 53 8.17 -5.84 -1.16
C MET A 53 7.91 -6.89 -2.22
N SER A 54 8.30 -6.60 -3.46
CA SER A 54 8.24 -7.55 -4.57
C SER A 54 9.50 -7.42 -5.41
N SER A 55 9.84 -8.48 -6.13
CA SER A 55 10.88 -8.49 -7.15
C SER A 55 10.24 -8.47 -8.54
N TYR A 56 10.87 -7.80 -9.50
CA TYR A 56 10.48 -7.92 -10.91
C TYR A 56 11.02 -9.19 -11.59
N ARG A 57 11.66 -10.07 -10.85
CA ARG A 57 12.16 -11.34 -11.36
C ARG A 57 11.18 -12.46 -11.00
N PRO A 58 10.53 -13.08 -12.00
CA PRO A 58 9.60 -14.18 -11.74
C PRO A 58 10.31 -15.37 -11.08
N MET A 59 9.59 -16.06 -10.21
CA MET A 59 10.04 -17.28 -9.55
C MET A 59 8.94 -18.33 -9.61
N THR A 60 9.31 -19.56 -9.93
CA THR A 60 8.40 -20.70 -9.96
C THR A 60 8.87 -21.74 -8.94
N ARG A 61 7.96 -22.20 -8.11
CA ARG A 61 8.26 -23.28 -7.17
C ARG A 61 8.34 -24.61 -7.92
N VAL A 62 9.49 -25.27 -7.90
CA VAL A 62 9.74 -26.55 -8.58
C VAL A 62 9.87 -27.72 -7.60
N GLY A 63 9.99 -27.43 -6.29
CA GLY A 63 10.08 -28.42 -5.22
C GLY A 63 9.69 -27.86 -3.86
N PRO A 64 9.72 -28.65 -2.79
CA PRO A 64 9.32 -28.21 -1.45
C PRO A 64 10.07 -26.97 -0.95
N ASN A 65 11.39 -26.90 -1.23
CA ASN A 65 12.28 -25.77 -0.87
C ASN A 65 13.11 -25.35 -2.06
N GLU A 66 12.60 -25.54 -3.27
CA GLU A 66 13.33 -25.33 -4.51
C GLU A 66 12.55 -24.36 -5.41
N TRP A 67 13.27 -23.39 -5.97
CA TRP A 67 12.69 -22.33 -6.80
C TRP A 67 13.54 -22.15 -8.05
N GLU A 68 12.88 -22.10 -9.17
CA GLU A 68 13.48 -21.69 -10.44
C GLU A 68 13.25 -20.19 -10.62
N VAL A 69 14.33 -19.46 -10.93
CA VAL A 69 14.33 -18.02 -11.09
C VAL A 69 14.48 -17.69 -12.56
N ALA A 70 13.54 -16.94 -13.12
CA ALA A 70 13.59 -16.54 -14.52
C ALA A 70 14.81 -15.65 -14.81
N GLU A 71 15.40 -15.81 -16.01
CA GLU A 71 16.52 -14.96 -16.46
C GLU A 71 16.05 -13.52 -16.71
N ALA A 72 14.88 -13.35 -17.33
CA ALA A 72 14.34 -12.04 -17.69
C ALA A 72 13.59 -11.38 -16.54
N LEU A 73 13.76 -10.07 -16.40
CA LEU A 73 12.97 -9.23 -15.51
C LEU A 73 11.65 -8.79 -16.19
N ARG A 74 10.59 -8.64 -15.40
CA ARG A 74 9.32 -8.07 -15.84
C ARG A 74 9.33 -6.54 -15.74
N THR A 75 10.28 -5.90 -16.41
CA THR A 75 10.41 -4.44 -16.47
C THR A 75 9.24 -3.75 -17.16
N ASP A 76 8.43 -4.50 -17.90
CA ASP A 76 7.16 -4.06 -18.46
C ASP A 76 6.13 -3.65 -17.38
N LEU A 77 6.34 -4.07 -16.13
CA LEU A 77 5.54 -3.67 -14.98
C LEU A 77 6.06 -2.43 -14.26
N ASP A 78 7.22 -1.90 -14.63
CA ASP A 78 7.81 -0.70 -14.03
C ASP A 78 7.60 0.53 -14.92
N ASN A 79 6.39 1.06 -14.89
CA ASN A 79 6.01 2.24 -15.65
C ASN A 79 4.82 2.98 -15.00
N PRO A 80 4.56 4.24 -15.39
CA PRO A 80 3.47 5.04 -14.79
C PRO A 80 2.09 4.41 -14.89
N ARG A 81 1.80 3.66 -15.96
CA ARG A 81 0.51 2.97 -16.15
C ARG A 81 0.37 1.83 -15.13
N SER A 82 1.42 1.06 -14.93
CA SER A 82 1.42 -0.02 -13.92
C SER A 82 1.25 0.54 -12.52
N MET A 83 1.90 1.66 -12.19
CA MET A 83 1.71 2.35 -10.91
C MET A 83 0.25 2.81 -10.72
N GLN A 84 -0.40 3.28 -11.77
CA GLN A 84 -1.82 3.63 -11.71
C GLN A 84 -2.69 2.40 -11.47
N LEU A 85 -2.43 1.29 -12.15
CA LEU A 85 -3.14 0.02 -11.95
C LEU A 85 -2.96 -0.53 -10.52
N LEU A 86 -1.76 -0.43 -9.93
CA LEU A 86 -1.52 -0.81 -8.53
C LEU A 86 -2.43 -0.03 -7.58
N ARG A 87 -2.57 1.28 -7.78
CA ARG A 87 -3.45 2.16 -6.98
C ARG A 87 -4.93 1.81 -7.16
N GLU A 88 -5.35 1.55 -8.40
CA GLU A 88 -6.73 1.17 -8.70
C GLU A 88 -7.09 -0.18 -8.10
N ASN A 89 -6.19 -1.16 -8.19
CA ASN A 89 -6.36 -2.47 -7.58
C ASN A 89 -6.46 -2.36 -6.05
N PHE A 90 -5.63 -1.49 -5.44
CA PHE A 90 -5.70 -1.25 -4.00
C PHE A 90 -7.02 -0.60 -3.58
N ALA A 91 -7.46 0.43 -4.30
CA ALA A 91 -8.74 1.08 -4.04
C ALA A 91 -9.94 0.10 -4.16
N ARG A 92 -9.87 -0.84 -5.11
CA ARG A 92 -10.88 -1.91 -5.24
C ARG A 92 -10.84 -2.89 -4.06
N ALA A 93 -9.66 -3.33 -3.65
CA ALA A 93 -9.49 -4.23 -2.50
C ALA A 93 -10.00 -3.58 -1.21
N MET A 94 -9.64 -2.32 -0.97
CA MET A 94 -10.12 -1.53 0.16
C MET A 94 -11.65 -1.37 0.15
N THR A 95 -12.24 -1.05 -1.01
CA THR A 95 -13.71 -0.89 -1.13
C THR A 95 -14.43 -2.21 -0.88
N ARG A 96 -13.88 -3.35 -1.34
CA ARG A 96 -14.45 -4.66 -1.08
C ARG A 96 -14.44 -4.98 0.41
N MET A 97 -13.28 -4.83 1.06
CA MET A 97 -13.16 -5.11 2.49
C MET A 97 -14.03 -4.17 3.34
N SER A 98 -14.14 -2.88 3.00
CA SER A 98 -15.06 -1.96 3.67
C SER A 98 -16.49 -2.50 3.64
N ARG A 99 -16.95 -3.00 2.48
CA ARG A 99 -18.28 -3.59 2.34
C ARG A 99 -18.43 -4.86 3.17
N GLU A 100 -17.45 -5.74 3.18
CA GLU A 100 -17.43 -6.97 4.00
C GLU A 100 -17.44 -6.65 5.50
N ALA A 101 -16.79 -5.56 5.90
CA ALA A 101 -16.79 -5.04 7.25
C ALA A 101 -18.07 -4.23 7.63
N GLY A 102 -19.07 -4.17 6.75
CA GLY A 102 -20.30 -3.43 6.98
C GLY A 102 -20.17 -1.91 6.89
N GLN A 103 -19.11 -1.42 6.26
CA GLN A 103 -18.84 0.00 6.06
C GLN A 103 -19.32 0.45 4.68
N CYS A 104 -19.72 1.72 4.56
CA CYS A 104 -20.23 2.28 3.31
C CYS A 104 -19.15 3.01 2.48
N GLU A 105 -17.92 3.06 2.94
CA GLU A 105 -16.83 3.79 2.30
C GLU A 105 -16.44 3.16 0.96
N ARG A 106 -16.26 4.04 -0.02
CA ARG A 106 -15.70 3.69 -1.33
C ARG A 106 -14.34 4.37 -1.50
N HIS A 107 -13.32 3.57 -1.72
CA HIS A 107 -11.97 4.06 -1.96
C HIS A 107 -11.75 4.29 -3.46
N THR A 108 -10.91 5.25 -3.78
CA THR A 108 -10.57 5.61 -5.17
C THR A 108 -9.07 5.91 -5.30
N ALA A 109 -8.52 5.57 -6.46
CA ALA A 109 -7.14 5.91 -6.82
C ALA A 109 -6.98 7.36 -7.31
N LEU A 110 -8.09 8.06 -7.53
CA LEU A 110 -8.07 9.42 -8.02
C LEU A 110 -7.59 10.40 -6.95
N SER A 111 -6.73 11.34 -7.31
CA SER A 111 -6.34 12.45 -6.45
C SER A 111 -7.51 13.36 -6.11
N HIS A 112 -7.40 14.17 -5.07
CA HIS A 112 -8.42 15.17 -4.72
C HIS A 112 -8.67 16.13 -5.89
N ALA A 113 -7.62 16.58 -6.58
CA ALA A 113 -7.74 17.42 -7.77
C ALA A 113 -8.52 16.74 -8.90
N ALA A 114 -8.23 15.47 -9.19
CA ALA A 114 -8.94 14.70 -10.22
C ALA A 114 -10.42 14.44 -9.87
N ARG A 115 -10.77 14.54 -8.58
CA ARG A 115 -12.15 14.46 -8.08
C ARG A 115 -12.85 15.83 -7.99
N GLY A 116 -12.17 16.91 -8.36
CA GLY A 116 -12.69 18.28 -8.25
C GLY A 116 -12.86 18.76 -6.81
N LEU A 117 -12.15 18.15 -5.86
CA LEU A 117 -12.22 18.55 -4.45
C LEU A 117 -11.21 19.67 -4.16
N PRO A 118 -11.61 20.77 -3.50
CA PRO A 118 -10.73 21.88 -3.16
C PRO A 118 -9.89 21.57 -1.91
N VAL A 119 -9.13 20.48 -1.96
CA VAL A 119 -8.27 20.05 -0.87
C VAL A 119 -6.83 20.09 -1.32
N GLU A 120 -6.01 20.84 -0.61
CA GLU A 120 -4.57 20.86 -0.85
C GLU A 120 -3.93 19.58 -0.36
N PRO A 121 -3.02 18.97 -1.15
CA PRO A 121 -2.27 17.80 -0.71
C PRO A 121 -1.43 18.12 0.53
N GLN A 122 -1.41 17.22 1.50
CA GLN A 122 -0.45 17.32 2.60
C GLN A 122 0.98 17.22 2.07
N GLN A 123 1.84 18.14 2.51
CA GLN A 123 3.27 18.02 2.23
C GLN A 123 3.91 17.04 3.21
N HIS A 124 4.71 16.13 2.68
CA HIS A 124 5.50 15.21 3.48
C HIS A 124 6.70 15.96 4.08
N LEU A 125 6.67 16.20 5.37
CA LEU A 125 7.72 16.94 6.07
C LEU A 125 9.00 16.14 6.33
N GLY A 126 8.93 14.81 6.24
CA GLY A 126 9.98 13.92 6.71
C GLY A 126 9.99 13.78 8.24
N GLU A 127 10.68 12.78 8.77
CA GLU A 127 10.63 12.42 10.19
C GLU A 127 11.11 13.56 11.11
N ALA A 128 12.26 14.14 10.80
CA ALA A 128 12.85 15.20 11.64
C ALA A 128 11.97 16.45 11.72
N ARG A 129 11.38 16.89 10.60
CA ARG A 129 10.49 18.04 10.56
C ARG A 129 9.14 17.74 11.22
N THR A 130 8.61 16.52 11.04
CA THR A 130 7.38 16.09 11.71
C THR A 130 7.56 16.09 13.22
N ARG A 131 8.70 15.63 13.74
CA ARG A 131 9.04 15.69 15.17
C ARG A 131 9.06 17.11 15.69
N LYS A 132 9.71 18.04 14.98
CA LYS A 132 9.73 19.48 15.32
C LYS A 132 8.33 20.10 15.31
N ALA A 133 7.53 19.82 14.28
CA ALA A 133 6.15 20.32 14.22
C ALA A 133 5.29 19.82 15.37
N ARG A 134 5.48 18.59 15.81
CA ARG A 134 4.80 18.01 16.98
C ARG A 134 5.25 18.62 18.30
N SER A 135 6.49 19.09 18.41
CA SER A 135 6.99 19.82 19.59
C SER A 135 6.53 21.30 19.61
N GLY A 136 5.76 21.75 18.64
CA GLY A 136 5.28 23.12 18.55
C GLY A 136 6.25 24.09 17.87
N GLU A 137 7.36 23.59 17.32
CA GLU A 137 8.30 24.40 16.56
C GLU A 137 7.74 24.71 15.15
N TYR A 138 7.93 25.95 14.69
CA TYR A 138 7.58 26.30 13.32
C TYR A 138 8.48 25.57 12.31
N VAL A 139 7.86 24.88 11.38
CA VAL A 139 8.55 24.16 10.30
C VAL A 139 8.06 24.72 8.97
N ALA A 140 8.93 25.40 8.25
CA ALA A 140 8.62 25.86 6.90
C ALA A 140 8.40 24.65 5.97
N ALA A 141 7.31 24.67 5.20
CA ALA A 141 7.13 23.80 4.06
C ALA A 141 7.99 24.34 2.90
N ASN A 142 8.75 23.46 2.23
CA ASN A 142 9.50 23.84 1.03
C ASN A 142 8.57 23.89 -0.16
#